data_7334b832e6d667736f00d54925f04ab6
#
_entry.id   7334b832e6d667736f00d54925f04ab6
#
_cell.length_a   1.000
_cell.length_b   1.000
_cell.length_c   1.000
_cell.angle_alpha   90.00
_cell.angle_beta   90.00
_cell.angle_gamma   90.00
#
_symmetry.space_group_name_H-M   'P 1'
#
loop_
_entity.id
_entity.type
_entity.pdbx_description
1 polymer ?
#
loop_
_entity_poly.entity_id
_entity_poly.type
_entity_poly.pdbx_seq_one_letter_code
_entity_poly.pdbx_strand_id
1 'polypeptide(L)'
;IGSNDAYIDFDLGQRGHAVFEGAVNIPVNDSFAMRLAGYASHEDGFAKNVYSGNEEISHNKQALRWSTRFESDALTINTVVDYEDRKQSGSMYRAIDSGDIWEAFDGYIVDDTTISGNAEEIDSDISSGDADNGDLLTIGVFVDYDLGFATLTSNTGYKDHDYYYSEDYDGTPLNVNNFQFQQSGQYFQQELRLTSNDEGPLSWYTGVSYYDEDLDAEFTAVGSEDLMCQYYLNYYAEYYGYEFYSGCSDYYTDFYPSADGNLVETGMLKGKYTGWAAYVNLDYDLTDSLTASVGLRYTKDDKDFGILVPEPDSYLGPYFTYGFATAEYIEDSKSWSDTTTRFALTWAPSDDAIVFANYTQGFKSGGFGSFWIQDSEGNPPAYETGITQADGYLPGTFRPEQMDSYEVGFKTSYLDGAGNFDLTAFVYDYTDAQVISYVDVDFEDDGIIDAFSGRVLNVGQTDGVGVEASTTIAMNEYTTLYLSLGYLNTEATGLEDICSLDGPDGEGTGCEGSRVFWAPKMTGAGKLDVAVPTGNGSINTSFEVSYESERGGSWEGYREGMIGSYAIANLRVGYESDNNWYVQAYAENLFNEFTWDGYNANGGILPSHFFGPMRPRTIGIRTGISWD
;
A
#
# COMPACT_ATOMS: atom_id res chain seq x y z
N ILE A 1 -4.00 2.52 35.08
CA ILE A 1 -2.91 3.18 35.86
C ILE A 1 -2.49 2.33 37.06
N GLY A 2 -3.31 1.45 37.62
CA GLY A 2 -3.11 0.79 38.89
C GLY A 2 -2.40 -0.55 38.94
N SER A 3 -2.04 -1.19 37.82
CA SER A 3 -1.42 -2.52 37.81
C SER A 3 0.04 -2.49 37.43
N ASN A 4 0.88 -3.22 38.19
CA ASN A 4 2.21 -3.64 37.75
C ASN A 4 2.02 -4.89 36.92
N ASP A 5 1.90 -4.77 35.60
CA ASP A 5 1.84 -5.92 34.72
C ASP A 5 3.04 -5.95 33.76
N ALA A 6 3.44 -7.12 33.39
CA ALA A 6 4.49 -7.36 32.42
C ALA A 6 4.19 -8.63 31.62
N TYR A 7 4.68 -8.70 30.40
CA TYR A 7 4.66 -9.93 29.63
C TYR A 7 5.92 -10.08 28.77
N ILE A 8 6.21 -11.32 28.41
CA ILE A 8 7.22 -11.69 27.44
C ILE A 8 6.66 -12.81 26.57
N ASP A 9 6.77 -12.64 25.26
CA ASP A 9 6.36 -13.59 24.24
C ASP A 9 7.54 -13.93 23.32
N PHE A 10 7.58 -15.18 22.89
CA PHE A 10 8.50 -15.71 21.89
C PHE A 10 7.71 -16.45 20.82
N ASP A 11 8.07 -16.24 19.56
CA ASP A 11 7.60 -17.03 18.43
C ASP A 11 8.81 -17.57 17.68
N LEU A 12 8.85 -18.88 17.49
CA LEU A 12 9.96 -19.58 16.85
C LEU A 12 9.42 -20.50 15.77
N GLY A 13 9.97 -20.42 14.57
CA GLY A 13 9.46 -21.15 13.42
C GLY A 13 10.53 -21.61 12.43
N GLN A 14 10.05 -22.09 11.30
CA GLN A 14 10.90 -22.47 10.19
C GLN A 14 11.66 -21.25 9.64
N ARG A 15 12.72 -21.48 8.85
CA ARG A 15 13.55 -20.44 8.19
C ARG A 15 14.16 -19.44 9.18
N GLY A 16 14.61 -19.91 10.35
CA GLY A 16 15.19 -19.03 11.36
C GLY A 16 14.21 -18.03 11.98
N HIS A 17 12.88 -18.19 11.70
CA HIS A 17 11.88 -17.30 12.26
C HIS A 17 11.97 -17.22 13.78
N ALA A 18 12.17 -16.02 14.28
CA ALA A 18 12.26 -15.72 15.70
C ALA A 18 11.67 -14.33 15.96
N VAL A 19 10.66 -14.28 16.81
CA VAL A 19 10.09 -13.02 17.30
C VAL A 19 10.21 -12.98 18.81
N PHE A 20 10.62 -11.85 19.32
CA PHE A 20 10.56 -11.47 20.72
C PHE A 20 9.69 -10.24 20.88
N GLU A 21 8.76 -10.31 21.82
CA GLU A 21 7.96 -9.17 22.24
C GLU A 21 7.86 -9.16 23.76
N GLY A 22 7.90 -7.98 24.36
CA GLY A 22 7.71 -7.85 25.80
C GLY A 22 7.39 -6.43 26.20
N ALA A 23 6.66 -6.31 27.30
CA ALA A 23 6.33 -5.00 27.86
C ALA A 23 6.25 -5.06 29.39
N VAL A 24 6.49 -3.90 30.02
CA VAL A 24 6.31 -3.70 31.46
C VAL A 24 5.54 -2.40 31.71
N ASN A 25 4.51 -2.49 32.52
CA ASN A 25 3.80 -1.34 33.09
C ASN A 25 4.42 -0.97 34.44
N ILE A 26 4.60 0.31 34.67
CA ILE A 26 5.18 0.88 35.88
C ILE A 26 4.21 1.97 36.40
N PRO A 27 3.29 1.64 37.31
CA PRO A 27 2.49 2.65 38.01
C PRO A 27 3.41 3.43 38.96
N VAL A 28 3.57 4.71 38.69
CA VAL A 28 4.40 5.59 39.52
C VAL A 28 3.62 6.09 40.74
N ASN A 29 2.35 6.43 40.51
CA ASN A 29 1.37 6.81 41.55
C ASN A 29 -0.06 6.69 40.98
N ASP A 30 -1.06 7.06 41.78
CA ASP A 30 -2.47 6.93 41.40
C ASP A 30 -2.89 7.74 40.12
N SER A 31 -2.05 8.70 39.74
CA SER A 31 -2.35 9.61 38.61
C SER A 31 -1.34 9.47 37.47
N PHE A 32 -0.27 8.67 37.60
CA PHE A 32 0.76 8.57 36.56
C PHE A 32 1.33 7.17 36.43
N ALA A 33 1.34 6.67 35.23
CA ALA A 33 1.96 5.40 34.85
C ALA A 33 2.81 5.53 33.59
N MET A 34 3.76 4.61 33.45
CA MET A 34 4.59 4.44 32.26
C MET A 34 4.52 2.99 31.76
N ARG A 35 4.73 2.80 30.48
CA ARG A 35 4.91 1.49 29.85
C ARG A 35 6.14 1.53 28.95
N LEU A 36 6.97 0.52 29.05
CA LEU A 36 8.05 0.25 28.09
C LEU A 36 7.75 -1.06 27.38
N ALA A 37 7.80 -1.06 26.06
CA ALA A 37 7.64 -2.25 25.25
C ALA A 37 8.76 -2.36 24.21
N GLY A 38 9.20 -3.58 23.96
CA GLY A 38 10.23 -3.90 22.98
C GLY A 38 9.79 -5.03 22.07
N TYR A 39 10.17 -4.94 20.80
CA TYR A 39 9.91 -5.92 19.77
C TYR A 39 11.18 -6.17 18.96
N ALA A 40 11.45 -7.43 18.64
CA ALA A 40 12.48 -7.81 17.68
C ALA A 40 12.01 -9.03 16.89
N SER A 41 12.17 -8.99 15.59
CA SER A 41 11.84 -10.11 14.71
C SER A 41 12.94 -10.36 13.70
N HIS A 42 13.11 -11.62 13.35
CA HIS A 42 14.02 -12.08 12.32
C HIS A 42 13.43 -13.29 11.62
N GLU A 43 13.60 -13.36 10.30
CA GLU A 43 13.35 -14.54 9.49
C GLU A 43 14.26 -14.50 8.27
N ASP A 44 14.93 -15.63 7.98
CA ASP A 44 15.57 -15.86 6.69
C ASP A 44 14.50 -15.87 5.60
N GLY A 45 14.87 -15.53 4.37
CA GLY A 45 13.92 -15.49 3.24
C GLY A 45 13.24 -16.83 2.99
N PHE A 46 12.11 -16.79 2.32
CA PHE A 46 11.38 -18.01 1.95
C PHE A 46 11.44 -18.33 0.44
N ALA A 47 11.92 -17.43 -0.39
CA ALA A 47 12.11 -17.63 -1.82
C ALA A 47 13.60 -17.68 -2.13
N LYS A 48 14.06 -18.77 -2.75
CA LYS A 48 15.44 -18.88 -3.17
C LYS A 48 15.65 -18.11 -4.48
N ASN A 49 16.63 -17.21 -4.48
CA ASN A 49 17.12 -16.59 -5.72
C ASN A 49 18.14 -17.54 -6.38
N VAL A 50 17.78 -18.08 -7.55
CA VAL A 50 18.64 -19.05 -8.24
C VAL A 50 19.87 -18.40 -8.87
N TYR A 51 19.82 -17.11 -9.19
CA TYR A 51 20.95 -16.33 -9.71
C TYR A 51 22.05 -16.14 -8.65
N SER A 52 21.69 -15.63 -7.48
CA SER A 52 22.64 -15.37 -6.40
C SER A 52 22.88 -16.57 -5.48
N GLY A 53 21.92 -17.49 -5.39
CA GLY A 53 21.88 -18.60 -4.44
C GLY A 53 21.43 -18.22 -3.03
N ASN A 54 21.01 -16.97 -2.81
CA ASN A 54 20.52 -16.49 -1.52
C ASN A 54 19.04 -16.84 -1.30
N GLU A 55 18.62 -16.85 -0.02
CA GLU A 55 17.22 -16.87 0.37
C GLU A 55 16.75 -15.41 0.51
N GLU A 56 15.71 -15.05 -0.24
CA GLU A 56 15.18 -13.70 -0.31
C GLU A 56 13.74 -13.62 0.25
N ILE A 57 13.18 -12.42 0.31
CA ILE A 57 11.94 -12.10 1.01
C ILE A 57 12.12 -12.37 2.52
N SER A 58 13.24 -11.88 3.03
CA SER A 58 13.61 -11.95 4.43
C SER A 58 12.94 -10.84 5.25
N HIS A 59 12.93 -11.03 6.57
CA HIS A 59 12.33 -10.06 7.49
C HIS A 59 13.25 -9.84 8.70
N ASN A 60 13.55 -8.57 9.00
CA ASN A 60 14.31 -8.17 10.17
C ASN A 60 13.84 -6.80 10.65
N LYS A 61 13.34 -6.74 11.90
CA LYS A 61 12.76 -5.53 12.46
C LYS A 61 13.03 -5.45 13.96
N GLN A 62 13.33 -4.26 14.44
CA GLN A 62 13.42 -3.93 15.85
C GLN A 62 12.60 -2.68 16.16
N ALA A 63 11.91 -2.68 17.28
CA ALA A 63 11.15 -1.53 17.72
C ALA A 63 11.15 -1.37 19.23
N LEU A 64 11.11 -0.11 19.67
CA LEU A 64 11.00 0.26 21.07
C LEU A 64 9.87 1.29 21.23
N ARG A 65 8.97 1.06 22.17
CA ARG A 65 7.90 1.98 22.53
C ARG A 65 7.98 2.40 23.97
N TRP A 66 7.93 3.69 24.20
CA TRP A 66 7.74 4.28 25.54
C TRP A 66 6.41 5.03 25.55
N SER A 67 5.55 4.71 26.53
CA SER A 67 4.27 5.36 26.70
C SER A 67 4.12 5.88 28.12
N THR A 68 3.43 7.00 28.27
CA THR A 68 3.02 7.52 29.57
C THR A 68 1.54 7.85 29.58
N ARG A 69 0.92 7.71 30.73
CA ARG A 69 -0.44 8.17 31.00
C ARG A 69 -0.48 8.96 32.28
N PHE A 70 -0.96 10.17 32.19
CA PHE A 70 -1.35 11.00 33.33
C PHE A 70 -2.86 11.16 33.36
N GLU A 71 -3.45 11.04 34.52
CA GLU A 71 -4.91 11.15 34.72
C GLU A 71 -5.22 11.90 36.01
N SER A 72 -6.17 12.84 35.94
CA SER A 72 -6.77 13.54 37.04
C SER A 72 -8.28 13.67 36.80
N ASP A 73 -9.03 14.29 37.69
CA ASP A 73 -10.49 14.38 37.60
C ASP A 73 -10.98 14.96 36.25
N ALA A 74 -10.26 15.90 35.68
CA ALA A 74 -10.68 16.59 34.46
C ALA A 74 -9.70 16.44 33.28
N LEU A 75 -8.52 15.87 33.49
CA LEU A 75 -7.45 15.88 32.49
C LEU A 75 -6.82 14.50 32.34
N THR A 76 -6.82 13.96 31.10
CA THR A 76 -6.05 12.79 30.70
C THR A 76 -5.02 13.18 29.67
N ILE A 77 -3.76 12.77 29.87
CA ILE A 77 -2.67 12.95 28.90
C ILE A 77 -2.04 11.59 28.63
N ASN A 78 -2.03 11.17 27.38
CA ASN A 78 -1.28 10.02 26.91
C ASN A 78 -0.15 10.50 26.00
N THR A 79 1.07 9.99 26.23
CA THR A 79 2.22 10.23 25.34
C THR A 79 2.75 8.91 24.88
N VAL A 80 3.08 8.80 23.60
CA VAL A 80 3.69 7.62 22.98
C VAL A 80 4.89 8.07 22.17
N VAL A 81 6.02 7.39 22.36
CA VAL A 81 7.22 7.56 21.55
C VAL A 81 7.61 6.18 21.03
N ASP A 82 7.65 6.04 19.71
CA ASP A 82 8.04 4.83 19.01
C ASP A 82 9.31 5.07 18.21
N TYR A 83 10.21 4.11 18.24
CA TYR A 83 11.32 4.00 17.32
C TYR A 83 11.35 2.63 16.69
N GLU A 84 11.51 2.58 15.38
CA GLU A 84 11.59 1.36 14.57
C GLU A 84 12.82 1.41 13.67
N ASP A 85 13.55 0.30 13.59
CA ASP A 85 14.61 0.02 12.60
C ASP A 85 14.21 -1.25 11.84
N ARG A 86 14.24 -1.18 10.50
CA ARG A 86 13.86 -2.27 9.61
C ARG A 86 14.93 -2.47 8.55
N LYS A 87 15.34 -3.76 8.35
CA LYS A 87 16.27 -4.20 7.31
C LYS A 87 15.81 -5.53 6.76
N GLN A 88 15.40 -5.54 5.51
CA GLN A 88 14.84 -6.73 4.88
C GLN A 88 15.11 -6.73 3.37
N SER A 89 14.91 -7.87 2.71
CA SER A 89 15.19 -8.00 1.27
C SER A 89 14.13 -7.39 0.36
N GLY A 90 13.08 -6.79 0.91
CA GLY A 90 11.99 -6.21 0.12
C GLY A 90 11.12 -7.23 -0.61
N SER A 91 10.25 -6.72 -1.47
CA SER A 91 9.43 -7.54 -2.37
C SER A 91 10.23 -7.91 -3.58
N MET A 92 10.30 -9.20 -3.88
CA MET A 92 10.99 -9.71 -5.04
C MET A 92 10.04 -10.47 -5.93
N TYR A 93 10.20 -10.27 -7.22
CA TYR A 93 9.37 -10.85 -8.28
C TYR A 93 10.21 -11.74 -9.19
N ARG A 94 9.55 -12.57 -9.96
CA ARG A 94 10.14 -13.31 -11.05
C ARG A 94 9.32 -13.16 -12.31
N ALA A 95 9.96 -13.06 -13.46
CA ALA A 95 9.32 -13.23 -14.74
C ALA A 95 8.82 -14.67 -14.89
N ILE A 96 7.66 -14.86 -15.52
CA ILE A 96 7.07 -16.20 -15.72
C ILE A 96 7.42 -16.82 -17.08
N ASP A 97 7.82 -15.98 -18.03
CA ASP A 97 8.31 -16.35 -19.36
C ASP A 97 9.34 -15.31 -19.83
N SER A 98 9.95 -15.51 -20.98
CA SER A 98 10.92 -14.59 -21.55
C SER A 98 10.29 -13.39 -22.26
N GLY A 99 8.95 -13.38 -22.42
CA GLY A 99 8.22 -12.37 -23.18
C GLY A 99 8.49 -12.39 -24.69
N ASP A 100 7.53 -11.90 -25.45
CA ASP A 100 7.57 -11.98 -26.93
C ASP A 100 8.80 -11.29 -27.53
N ILE A 101 9.26 -10.19 -26.93
CA ILE A 101 10.40 -9.42 -27.41
C ILE A 101 11.69 -10.21 -27.25
N TRP A 102 11.91 -10.83 -26.09
CA TRP A 102 13.11 -11.63 -25.85
C TRP A 102 13.10 -12.93 -26.66
N GLU A 103 11.93 -13.53 -26.88
CA GLU A 103 11.78 -14.68 -27.75
C GLU A 103 12.11 -14.35 -29.21
N ALA A 104 11.75 -13.15 -29.68
CA ALA A 104 12.10 -12.67 -31.01
C ALA A 104 13.63 -12.49 -31.22
N PHE A 105 14.37 -12.26 -30.14
CA PHE A 105 15.82 -12.06 -30.12
C PHE A 105 16.62 -13.30 -29.70
N ASP A 106 15.94 -14.44 -29.53
CA ASP A 106 16.61 -15.70 -29.19
C ASP A 106 17.84 -15.96 -30.09
N GLY A 107 18.98 -16.20 -29.46
CA GLY A 107 20.26 -16.33 -30.12
C GLY A 107 21.01 -15.03 -30.45
N TYR A 108 20.42 -13.84 -30.26
CA TYR A 108 21.10 -12.56 -30.42
C TYR A 108 21.53 -11.93 -29.08
N ILE A 109 20.70 -12.04 -28.07
CA ILE A 109 20.91 -11.31 -26.80
C ILE A 109 21.24 -12.27 -25.67
N VAL A 110 20.54 -13.37 -25.54
CA VAL A 110 20.69 -14.32 -24.42
C VAL A 110 20.52 -15.76 -24.93
N ASP A 111 21.35 -16.65 -24.41
CA ASP A 111 21.27 -18.07 -24.65
C ASP A 111 20.03 -18.63 -23.94
N ASP A 112 19.09 -19.17 -24.69
CA ASP A 112 17.92 -20.05 -24.46
C ASP A 112 17.25 -20.13 -23.05
N THR A 113 17.67 -19.43 -22.01
CA THR A 113 17.01 -19.38 -20.71
C THR A 113 17.37 -18.14 -19.92
N THR A 114 16.66 -17.06 -20.13
CA THR A 114 16.74 -15.88 -19.24
C THR A 114 16.18 -16.16 -17.86
N ILE A 115 15.28 -17.14 -17.71
CA ILE A 115 14.57 -17.41 -16.46
C ILE A 115 14.81 -18.85 -16.03
N SER A 116 15.42 -19.02 -14.86
CA SER A 116 15.72 -20.32 -14.27
C SER A 116 14.87 -20.57 -13.01
N GLY A 117 14.82 -21.82 -12.56
CA GLY A 117 14.09 -22.22 -11.36
C GLY A 117 12.61 -22.50 -11.61
N ASN A 118 11.87 -22.64 -10.53
CA ASN A 118 10.43 -22.92 -10.53
C ASN A 118 9.63 -21.74 -9.94
N ALA A 119 8.31 -21.82 -9.95
CA ALA A 119 7.42 -20.75 -9.51
C ALA A 119 7.60 -20.30 -8.04
N GLU A 120 8.17 -21.14 -7.18
CA GLU A 120 8.46 -20.82 -5.77
C GLU A 120 9.84 -20.15 -5.59
N GLU A 121 10.65 -20.06 -6.65
CA GLU A 121 12.00 -19.48 -6.67
C GLU A 121 11.98 -18.17 -7.44
N ILE A 122 12.92 -17.28 -7.21
CA ILE A 122 13.17 -16.07 -7.98
C ILE A 122 14.47 -16.20 -8.77
N ASP A 123 14.58 -15.44 -9.88
CA ASP A 123 15.77 -15.39 -10.72
C ASP A 123 16.03 -13.91 -11.03
N SER A 124 16.75 -13.23 -10.15
CA SER A 124 16.90 -11.78 -10.15
C SER A 124 18.36 -11.39 -9.96
N ASP A 125 18.83 -10.38 -10.68
CA ASP A 125 20.16 -9.82 -10.53
C ASP A 125 20.28 -8.95 -9.26
N ILE A 126 19.18 -8.46 -8.69
CA ILE A 126 19.15 -7.88 -7.36
C ILE A 126 19.21 -8.99 -6.33
N SER A 127 20.31 -9.03 -5.64
CA SER A 127 20.56 -9.93 -4.54
C SER A 127 21.01 -9.10 -3.36
N SER A 128 20.09 -8.65 -2.54
CA SER A 128 20.46 -7.88 -1.37
C SER A 128 19.60 -8.24 -0.18
N GLY A 129 20.23 -8.55 0.94
CA GLY A 129 19.55 -8.65 2.21
C GLY A 129 19.06 -7.29 2.75
N ASP A 130 19.26 -6.18 2.03
CA ASP A 130 19.03 -4.82 2.50
C ASP A 130 18.30 -3.96 1.45
N ALA A 131 17.35 -4.53 0.72
CA ALA A 131 16.60 -3.83 -0.33
C ALA A 131 15.36 -3.07 0.18
N ASP A 132 14.97 -3.24 1.43
CA ASP A 132 13.88 -2.50 2.08
C ASP A 132 14.29 -2.15 3.50
N ASN A 133 14.87 -0.96 3.66
CA ASN A 133 15.39 -0.46 4.93
C ASN A 133 14.63 0.76 5.38
N GLY A 134 14.47 0.95 6.68
CA GLY A 134 13.82 2.15 7.18
C GLY A 134 14.03 2.36 8.67
N ASP A 135 14.26 3.61 9.00
CA ASP A 135 14.24 4.15 10.36
C ASP A 135 13.00 5.03 10.53
N LEU A 136 12.28 4.84 11.61
CA LEU A 136 11.06 5.59 11.89
C LEU A 136 11.00 6.02 13.35
N LEU A 137 10.92 7.32 13.61
CA LEU A 137 10.58 7.88 14.91
C LEU A 137 9.17 8.49 14.85
N THR A 138 8.30 8.09 15.77
CA THR A 138 6.99 8.73 15.96
C THR A 138 6.79 9.22 17.38
N ILE A 139 6.16 10.37 17.53
CA ILE A 139 5.78 10.94 18.81
C ILE A 139 4.30 11.33 18.75
N GLY A 140 3.49 10.80 19.66
CA GLY A 140 2.08 11.15 19.82
C GLY A 140 1.81 11.72 21.20
N VAL A 141 1.07 12.82 21.27
CA VAL A 141 0.57 13.40 22.52
C VAL A 141 -0.94 13.60 22.38
N PHE A 142 -1.69 12.94 23.23
CA PHE A 142 -3.16 12.93 23.24
C PHE A 142 -3.64 13.48 24.57
N VAL A 143 -4.42 14.55 24.51
CA VAL A 143 -4.93 15.25 25.68
C VAL A 143 -6.44 15.31 25.61
N ASP A 144 -7.13 14.82 26.64
CA ASP A 144 -8.55 15.02 26.85
C ASP A 144 -8.76 15.86 28.09
N TYR A 145 -9.54 16.95 27.95
CA TYR A 145 -9.88 17.85 29.04
C TYR A 145 -11.40 18.03 29.14
N ASP A 146 -11.95 17.63 30.26
CA ASP A 146 -13.36 17.76 30.55
C ASP A 146 -13.70 19.22 30.98
N LEU A 147 -14.49 19.89 30.12
CA LEU A 147 -15.03 21.24 30.36
C LEU A 147 -16.39 21.23 31.09
N GLY A 148 -16.92 20.03 31.38
CA GLY A 148 -18.25 19.81 31.94
C GLY A 148 -19.31 19.69 30.84
N PHE A 149 -19.51 20.69 30.01
CA PHE A 149 -20.46 20.65 28.88
C PHE A 149 -19.92 19.98 27.62
N ALA A 150 -18.60 19.87 27.51
CA ALA A 150 -17.91 19.24 26.37
C ALA A 150 -16.54 18.71 26.79
N THR A 151 -16.01 17.75 26.06
CA THR A 151 -14.62 17.29 26.15
C THR A 151 -13.79 17.94 25.05
N LEU A 152 -12.72 18.64 25.44
CA LEU A 152 -11.71 19.14 24.50
C LEU A 152 -10.65 18.05 24.32
N THR A 153 -10.53 17.54 23.11
CA THR A 153 -9.48 16.60 22.69
C THR A 153 -8.43 17.34 21.86
N SER A 154 -7.14 17.13 22.18
CA SER A 154 -6.01 17.60 21.40
C SER A 154 -5.16 16.41 21.00
N ASN A 155 -5.00 16.17 19.70
CA ASN A 155 -4.15 15.12 19.13
C ASN A 155 -2.97 15.77 18.42
N THR A 156 -1.77 15.55 18.93
CA THR A 156 -0.51 16.01 18.32
C THR A 156 0.29 14.82 17.87
N GLY A 157 0.72 14.81 16.62
CA GLY A 157 1.57 13.77 16.03
C GLY A 157 2.80 14.38 15.39
N TYR A 158 3.93 13.72 15.55
CA TYR A 158 5.17 13.99 14.82
C TYR A 158 5.75 12.69 14.32
N LYS A 159 6.23 12.68 13.08
CA LYS A 159 6.94 11.57 12.43
C LYS A 159 8.21 12.09 11.77
N ASP A 160 9.30 11.34 11.92
CA ASP A 160 10.56 11.52 11.22
C ASP A 160 10.97 10.17 10.66
N HIS A 161 11.31 10.10 9.37
CA HIS A 161 11.63 8.84 8.72
C HIS A 161 12.68 8.97 7.64
N ASP A 162 13.50 7.92 7.54
CA ASP A 162 14.36 7.61 6.42
C ASP A 162 13.98 6.24 5.86
N TYR A 163 13.84 6.13 4.56
CA TYR A 163 13.43 4.91 3.87
C TYR A 163 14.25 4.68 2.61
N TYR A 164 14.66 3.45 2.40
CA TYR A 164 15.32 2.99 1.18
C TYR A 164 14.64 1.72 0.68
N TYR A 165 14.36 1.67 -0.61
CA TYR A 165 13.78 0.53 -1.29
C TYR A 165 14.51 0.27 -2.61
N SER A 166 14.72 -1.00 -2.96
CA SER A 166 15.28 -1.43 -4.24
C SER A 166 14.47 -2.59 -4.78
N GLU A 167 14.18 -2.57 -6.07
CA GLU A 167 13.37 -3.56 -6.76
C GLU A 167 13.98 -3.87 -8.12
N ASP A 168 14.02 -5.16 -8.47
CA ASP A 168 14.21 -5.64 -9.83
C ASP A 168 12.88 -5.48 -10.58
N TYR A 169 12.87 -4.57 -11.54
CA TYR A 169 11.65 -4.19 -12.25
C TYR A 169 11.47 -4.94 -13.57
N ASP A 170 12.24 -5.99 -13.82
CA ASP A 170 12.07 -6.89 -14.95
C ASP A 170 11.91 -8.37 -14.53
N GLY A 171 12.21 -8.71 -13.28
CA GLY A 171 12.03 -10.05 -12.70
C GLY A 171 12.93 -11.12 -13.31
N THR A 172 14.09 -10.72 -13.89
CA THR A 172 15.05 -11.59 -14.56
C THR A 172 16.47 -11.39 -14.03
N PRO A 173 17.44 -12.25 -14.35
CA PRO A 173 18.84 -12.03 -13.99
C PRO A 173 19.56 -10.99 -14.88
N LEU A 174 18.87 -10.30 -15.77
CA LEU A 174 19.43 -9.28 -16.65
C LEU A 174 19.38 -7.91 -15.95
N ASN A 175 20.47 -7.15 -16.03
CA ASN A 175 20.49 -5.77 -15.55
C ASN A 175 19.84 -4.84 -16.59
N VAL A 176 18.52 -4.91 -16.75
CA VAL A 176 17.79 -4.08 -17.72
C VAL A 176 17.11 -2.92 -17.01
N ASN A 177 16.43 -3.16 -15.88
CA ASN A 177 15.66 -2.14 -15.17
C ASN A 177 15.61 -2.42 -13.68
N ASN A 178 16.61 -1.93 -12.97
CA ASN A 178 16.65 -1.96 -11.53
C ASN A 178 16.21 -0.60 -10.99
N PHE A 179 15.24 -0.61 -10.10
CA PHE A 179 14.65 0.59 -9.51
C PHE A 179 15.08 0.75 -8.06
N GLN A 180 15.46 1.98 -7.69
CA GLN A 180 15.80 2.35 -6.32
C GLN A 180 15.00 3.58 -5.92
N PHE A 181 14.55 3.59 -4.69
CA PHE A 181 13.81 4.69 -4.10
C PHE A 181 14.37 5.03 -2.72
N GLN A 182 14.70 6.29 -2.50
CA GLN A 182 15.07 6.83 -1.20
C GLN A 182 14.09 7.94 -0.83
N GLN A 183 13.69 7.97 0.43
CA GLN A 183 12.83 9.01 0.95
C GLN A 183 13.20 9.35 2.38
N SER A 184 13.31 10.64 2.66
CA SER A 184 13.37 11.15 4.04
C SER A 184 12.33 12.23 4.23
N GLY A 185 11.78 12.35 5.43
CA GLY A 185 10.78 13.36 5.66
C GLY A 185 10.36 13.51 7.10
N GLN A 186 9.78 14.68 7.36
CA GLN A 186 9.20 15.04 8.64
C GLN A 186 7.74 15.40 8.45
N TYR A 187 6.90 14.90 9.32
CA TYR A 187 5.47 15.16 9.32
C TYR A 187 5.00 15.57 10.70
N PHE A 188 4.32 16.72 10.77
CA PHE A 188 3.67 17.20 11.98
C PHE A 188 2.16 17.32 11.74
N GLN A 189 1.37 16.92 12.72
CA GLN A 189 -0.08 17.15 12.70
C GLN A 189 -0.61 17.58 14.05
N GLN A 190 -1.66 18.39 14.01
CA GLN A 190 -2.41 18.83 15.19
C GLN A 190 -3.91 18.81 14.89
N GLU A 191 -4.67 18.18 15.76
CA GLU A 191 -6.13 18.27 15.76
C GLU A 191 -6.61 18.79 17.11
N LEU A 192 -7.57 19.70 17.07
CA LEU A 192 -8.35 20.13 18.23
C LEU A 192 -9.82 19.83 17.96
N ARG A 193 -10.45 19.08 18.86
CA ARG A 193 -11.85 18.66 18.76
C ARG A 193 -12.58 18.92 20.05
N LEU A 194 -13.80 19.43 19.92
CA LEU A 194 -14.78 19.54 21.00
C LEU A 194 -15.91 18.53 20.75
N THR A 195 -16.21 17.71 21.74
CA THR A 195 -17.30 16.73 21.71
C THR A 195 -18.26 17.02 22.85
N SER A 196 -19.55 17.16 22.59
CA SER A 196 -20.58 17.44 23.61
C SER A 196 -20.65 16.32 24.64
N ASN A 197 -20.88 16.73 25.92
CA ASN A 197 -21.10 15.81 27.04
C ASN A 197 -22.58 15.80 27.49
N ASP A 198 -23.47 16.49 26.77
CA ASP A 198 -24.87 16.61 27.14
C ASP A 198 -25.64 15.30 26.90
N GLU A 199 -26.52 14.93 27.83
CA GLU A 199 -27.45 13.80 27.73
C GLU A 199 -28.75 14.16 26.97
N GLY A 200 -28.76 15.32 26.26
CA GLY A 200 -29.90 15.79 25.48
C GLY A 200 -30.03 15.04 24.14
N PRO A 201 -31.10 15.32 23.37
CA PRO A 201 -31.32 14.66 22.07
C PRO A 201 -30.32 15.10 21.00
N LEU A 202 -29.48 16.09 21.24
CA LEU A 202 -28.45 16.58 20.31
C LEU A 202 -27.07 16.27 20.86
N SER A 203 -26.34 15.42 20.17
CA SER A 203 -24.91 15.22 20.34
C SER A 203 -24.17 15.86 19.17
N TRP A 204 -23.01 16.44 19.45
CA TRP A 204 -22.22 17.08 18.40
C TRP A 204 -20.73 16.97 18.69
N TYR A 205 -19.96 16.99 17.62
CA TYR A 205 -18.53 17.29 17.69
C TYR A 205 -18.13 18.26 16.57
N THR A 206 -17.13 19.07 16.87
CA THR A 206 -16.55 20.03 15.92
C THR A 206 -15.06 20.11 16.15
N GLY A 207 -14.30 20.38 15.11
CA GLY A 207 -12.87 20.47 15.26
C GLY A 207 -12.18 21.15 14.08
N VAL A 208 -10.90 21.37 14.31
CA VAL A 208 -9.95 21.87 13.32
C VAL A 208 -8.72 20.98 13.32
N SER A 209 -8.15 20.74 12.15
CA SER A 209 -6.90 20.02 12.00
C SER A 209 -5.92 20.80 11.11
N TYR A 210 -4.63 20.59 11.35
CA TYR A 210 -3.52 21.16 10.59
C TYR A 210 -2.44 20.11 10.42
N TYR A 211 -1.79 20.08 9.28
CA TYR A 211 -0.56 19.32 9.07
C TYR A 211 0.49 20.13 8.31
N ASP A 212 1.75 19.76 8.52
CA ASP A 212 2.93 20.27 7.83
C ASP A 212 3.85 19.09 7.53
N GLU A 213 4.22 18.92 6.28
CA GLU A 213 5.09 17.84 5.80
C GLU A 213 6.22 18.43 4.98
N ASP A 214 7.43 18.00 5.27
CA ASP A 214 8.63 18.30 4.50
C ASP A 214 9.22 16.96 4.03
N LEU A 215 9.41 16.80 2.71
CA LEU A 215 9.71 15.54 2.07
C LEU A 215 10.79 15.73 1.00
N ASP A 216 11.86 14.93 1.10
CA ASP A 216 12.84 14.73 0.04
C ASP A 216 12.76 13.27 -0.44
N ALA A 217 12.72 13.05 -1.75
CA ALA A 217 12.71 11.73 -2.34
C ALA A 217 13.64 11.66 -3.57
N GLU A 218 14.19 10.49 -3.82
CA GLU A 218 15.04 10.20 -4.96
C GLU A 218 14.61 8.89 -5.59
N PHE A 219 14.34 8.91 -6.89
CA PHE A 219 14.06 7.75 -7.72
C PHE A 219 15.23 7.53 -8.66
N THR A 220 15.79 6.32 -8.69
CA THR A 220 16.89 5.97 -9.58
C THR A 220 16.55 4.72 -10.35
N ALA A 221 16.62 4.79 -11.69
CA ALA A 221 16.55 3.66 -12.58
C ALA A 221 17.96 3.33 -13.08
N VAL A 222 18.32 2.04 -13.06
CA VAL A 222 19.64 1.55 -13.44
C VAL A 222 19.49 0.38 -14.41
N GLY A 223 20.20 0.42 -15.52
CA GLY A 223 20.27 -0.72 -16.46
C GLY A 223 21.53 -0.66 -17.31
N SER A 224 21.94 -1.81 -17.86
CA SER A 224 23.07 -1.91 -18.77
C SER A 224 22.79 -1.13 -20.07
N GLU A 225 23.68 -0.22 -20.47
CA GLU A 225 23.56 0.54 -21.72
C GLU A 225 23.41 -0.39 -22.93
N ASP A 226 24.22 -1.45 -23.02
CA ASP A 226 24.17 -2.38 -24.14
C ASP A 226 22.88 -3.19 -24.20
N LEU A 227 22.34 -3.63 -23.05
CA LEU A 227 21.04 -4.33 -22.99
C LEU A 227 19.90 -3.39 -23.34
N MET A 228 19.96 -2.14 -22.92
CA MET A 228 18.97 -1.13 -23.31
C MET A 228 18.98 -0.86 -24.80
N CYS A 229 20.16 -0.69 -25.39
CA CYS A 229 20.26 -0.55 -26.84
C CYS A 229 19.75 -1.77 -27.57
N GLN A 230 20.11 -2.99 -27.15
CA GLN A 230 19.61 -4.20 -27.73
C GLN A 230 18.10 -4.26 -27.70
N TYR A 231 17.54 -3.97 -26.53
CA TYR A 231 16.10 -3.99 -26.29
C TYR A 231 15.35 -3.00 -27.19
N TYR A 232 15.65 -1.71 -27.08
CA TYR A 232 14.90 -0.67 -27.79
C TYR A 232 15.12 -0.71 -29.30
N LEU A 233 16.37 -0.88 -29.74
CA LEU A 233 16.68 -0.87 -31.17
C LEU A 233 16.13 -2.11 -31.86
N ASN A 234 16.16 -3.26 -31.22
CA ASN A 234 15.69 -4.50 -31.81
C ASN A 234 14.16 -4.61 -31.76
N TYR A 235 13.49 -4.02 -30.78
CA TYR A 235 12.05 -3.89 -30.82
C TYR A 235 11.55 -3.18 -32.08
N TYR A 236 12.14 -2.04 -32.40
CA TYR A 236 11.82 -1.33 -33.62
C TYR A 236 12.33 -2.05 -34.87
N ALA A 237 13.48 -2.74 -34.80
CA ALA A 237 14.02 -3.51 -35.91
C ALA A 237 13.08 -4.64 -36.32
N GLU A 238 12.48 -5.35 -35.39
CA GLU A 238 11.47 -6.37 -35.69
C GLU A 238 10.22 -5.78 -36.32
N TYR A 239 9.68 -4.73 -35.74
CA TYR A 239 8.47 -4.08 -36.24
C TYR A 239 8.62 -3.53 -37.67
N TYR A 240 9.79 -2.96 -38.00
CA TYR A 240 10.07 -2.36 -39.31
C TYR A 240 10.87 -3.26 -40.23
N GLY A 241 11.33 -4.44 -39.80
CA GLY A 241 12.08 -5.40 -40.57
C GLY A 241 13.53 -4.98 -40.85
N TYR A 242 14.19 -4.32 -39.92
CA TYR A 242 15.59 -3.94 -39.96
C TYR A 242 16.51 -5.08 -39.47
N GLU A 243 17.85 -4.90 -39.61
CA GLU A 243 18.83 -5.80 -39.01
C GLU A 243 18.90 -5.59 -37.50
N PHE A 244 19.05 -6.68 -36.72
CA PHE A 244 19.23 -6.62 -35.29
C PHE A 244 20.61 -6.11 -34.88
N TYR A 245 20.66 -5.37 -33.77
CA TYR A 245 21.88 -4.81 -33.22
C TYR A 245 22.30 -5.55 -31.96
N SER A 246 23.63 -5.75 -31.80
CA SER A 246 24.19 -6.48 -30.65
C SER A 246 24.48 -5.60 -29.45
N GLY A 247 24.21 -4.31 -29.52
CA GLY A 247 24.44 -3.32 -28.49
C GLY A 247 24.58 -1.92 -29.03
N CYS A 248 24.81 -0.95 -28.14
CA CYS A 248 24.93 0.45 -28.51
C CYS A 248 26.04 0.74 -29.52
N SER A 249 27.20 0.09 -29.39
CA SER A 249 28.34 0.30 -30.27
C SER A 249 28.11 -0.23 -31.68
N ASP A 250 27.14 -1.09 -31.91
CA ASP A 250 26.77 -1.58 -33.21
C ASP A 250 25.87 -0.60 -33.97
N TYR A 251 25.06 0.14 -33.23
CA TYR A 251 24.15 1.14 -33.78
C TYR A 251 24.78 2.54 -33.91
N TYR A 252 25.40 3.03 -32.82
CA TYR A 252 26.00 4.36 -32.79
C TYR A 252 27.48 4.32 -33.20
N THR A 253 27.86 5.06 -34.23
CA THR A 253 29.23 5.06 -34.77
C THR A 253 30.26 5.63 -33.76
N ASP A 254 29.85 6.55 -32.91
CA ASP A 254 30.69 7.29 -31.96
C ASP A 254 30.30 6.98 -30.51
N PHE A 255 29.67 5.84 -30.24
CA PHE A 255 29.27 5.46 -28.91
C PHE A 255 30.46 5.32 -27.97
N TYR A 256 30.34 5.89 -26.80
CA TYR A 256 31.26 5.69 -25.68
C TYR A 256 30.44 5.35 -24.41
N PRO A 257 30.70 4.19 -23.80
CA PRO A 257 29.96 3.78 -22.61
C PRO A 257 30.30 4.67 -21.41
N SER A 258 29.37 4.72 -20.46
CA SER A 258 29.62 5.20 -19.12
C SER A 258 30.74 4.40 -18.42
N ALA A 259 31.25 4.88 -17.30
CA ALA A 259 32.41 4.30 -16.65
C ALA A 259 32.22 2.83 -16.22
N ASP A 260 31.01 2.44 -15.89
CA ASP A 260 30.60 1.08 -15.48
C ASP A 260 29.70 0.35 -16.49
N GLY A 261 29.41 0.99 -17.63
CA GLY A 261 28.54 0.43 -18.67
C GLY A 261 27.05 0.46 -18.35
N ASN A 262 26.64 1.27 -17.34
CA ASN A 262 25.25 1.42 -16.96
C ASN A 262 24.72 2.81 -17.29
N LEU A 263 23.48 2.87 -17.75
CA LEU A 263 22.67 4.08 -17.71
C LEU A 263 22.08 4.19 -16.32
N VAL A 264 22.27 5.33 -15.68
CA VAL A 264 21.71 5.67 -14.37
C VAL A 264 20.93 6.96 -14.50
N GLU A 265 19.62 6.88 -14.40
CA GLU A 265 18.74 8.04 -14.43
C GLU A 265 18.18 8.29 -13.04
N THR A 266 18.32 9.50 -12.54
CA THR A 266 17.89 9.87 -11.19
C THR A 266 16.98 11.08 -11.24
N GLY A 267 15.85 11.01 -10.54
CA GLY A 267 14.97 12.13 -10.27
C GLY A 267 14.93 12.46 -8.79
N MET A 268 15.30 13.67 -8.45
CA MET A 268 15.26 14.19 -7.07
C MET A 268 14.02 15.06 -6.90
N LEU A 269 13.22 14.73 -5.90
CA LEU A 269 11.95 15.40 -5.59
C LEU A 269 12.06 16.07 -4.23
N LYS A 270 11.46 17.24 -4.10
CA LYS A 270 11.23 17.89 -2.82
C LYS A 270 9.78 18.34 -2.73
N GLY A 271 9.18 18.14 -1.58
CA GLY A 271 7.80 18.51 -1.31
C GLY A 271 7.68 19.22 0.02
N LYS A 272 6.97 20.35 0.04
CA LYS A 272 6.52 20.97 1.26
C LYS A 272 5.01 21.11 1.20
N TYR A 273 4.31 20.34 2.04
CA TYR A 273 2.87 20.24 2.01
C TYR A 273 2.28 20.69 3.33
N THR A 274 1.32 21.61 3.26
CA THR A 274 0.57 22.04 4.43
C THR A 274 -0.92 21.92 4.15
N GLY A 275 -1.67 21.60 5.18
CA GLY A 275 -3.11 21.58 5.02
C GLY A 275 -3.83 21.86 6.32
N TRP A 276 -5.05 22.34 6.18
CA TRP A 276 -5.95 22.50 7.31
C TRP A 276 -7.38 22.10 6.96
N ALA A 277 -8.11 21.67 7.97
CA ALA A 277 -9.52 21.40 7.81
C ALA A 277 -10.31 21.90 9.02
N ALA A 278 -11.59 22.22 8.78
CA ALA A 278 -12.58 22.49 9.82
C ALA A 278 -13.80 21.60 9.56
N TYR A 279 -14.38 21.05 10.63
CA TYR A 279 -15.50 20.13 10.50
C TYR A 279 -16.48 20.26 11.66
N VAL A 280 -17.71 19.83 11.39
CA VAL A 280 -18.78 19.68 12.37
C VAL A 280 -19.60 18.45 12.05
N ASN A 281 -20.01 17.71 13.06
CA ASN A 281 -21.01 16.65 12.98
C ASN A 281 -22.08 16.88 14.04
N LEU A 282 -23.34 16.68 13.67
CA LEU A 282 -24.50 16.80 14.52
C LEU A 282 -25.28 15.50 14.45
N ASP A 283 -25.54 14.88 15.60
CA ASP A 283 -26.39 13.72 15.75
C ASP A 283 -27.62 14.13 16.56
N TYR A 284 -28.81 13.92 16.01
CA TYR A 284 -30.06 14.31 16.64
C TYR A 284 -31.01 13.13 16.77
N ASP A 285 -31.41 12.83 18.01
CA ASP A 285 -32.40 11.80 18.32
C ASP A 285 -33.79 12.30 17.97
N LEU A 286 -34.31 11.88 16.81
CA LEU A 286 -35.67 12.20 16.35
C LEU A 286 -36.72 11.51 17.22
N THR A 287 -36.41 10.33 17.71
CA THR A 287 -37.17 9.55 18.71
C THR A 287 -36.17 8.73 19.53
N ASP A 288 -36.64 8.05 20.58
CA ASP A 288 -35.82 7.16 21.41
C ASP A 288 -35.12 6.03 20.61
N SER A 289 -35.55 5.76 19.39
CA SER A 289 -35.03 4.70 18.54
C SER A 289 -34.53 5.16 17.17
N LEU A 290 -34.58 6.44 16.86
CA LEU A 290 -34.22 6.96 15.53
C LEU A 290 -33.34 8.19 15.68
N THR A 291 -32.09 8.08 15.21
CA THR A 291 -31.10 9.15 15.19
C THR A 291 -30.78 9.58 13.76
N ALA A 292 -30.75 10.87 13.49
CA ALA A 292 -30.27 11.45 12.23
C ALA A 292 -28.95 12.17 12.45
N SER A 293 -28.01 11.96 11.55
CA SER A 293 -26.65 12.55 11.59
C SER A 293 -26.39 13.40 10.37
N VAL A 294 -25.74 14.55 10.55
CA VAL A 294 -25.26 15.42 9.47
C VAL A 294 -23.84 15.86 9.79
N GLY A 295 -22.92 15.60 8.85
CA GLY A 295 -21.53 16.01 8.92
C GLY A 295 -21.14 16.93 7.76
N LEU A 296 -20.29 17.90 8.04
CA LEU A 296 -19.67 18.79 7.06
C LEU A 296 -18.19 18.97 7.38
N ARG A 297 -17.34 18.85 6.38
CA ARG A 297 -15.90 19.10 6.46
C ARG A 297 -15.44 19.94 5.30
N TYR A 298 -14.74 21.02 5.58
CA TYR A 298 -13.95 21.77 4.59
C TYR A 298 -12.49 21.44 4.79
N THR A 299 -11.79 21.10 3.69
CA THR A 299 -10.34 20.81 3.68
C THR A 299 -9.67 21.72 2.65
N LYS A 300 -8.46 22.20 2.97
CA LYS A 300 -7.59 22.92 2.05
C LYS A 300 -6.18 22.41 2.20
N ASP A 301 -5.55 22.06 1.09
CA ASP A 301 -4.15 21.65 0.96
C ASP A 301 -3.40 22.66 0.10
N ASP A 302 -2.25 23.09 0.57
CA ASP A 302 -1.27 23.92 -0.14
C ASP A 302 -0.01 23.07 -0.32
N LYS A 303 0.46 22.89 -1.56
CA LYS A 303 1.59 22.03 -1.90
C LYS A 303 2.61 22.81 -2.73
N ASP A 304 3.83 22.88 -2.22
CA ASP A 304 5.02 23.32 -2.94
C ASP A 304 5.79 22.07 -3.37
N PHE A 305 6.20 21.99 -4.63
CA PHE A 305 6.86 20.82 -5.18
C PHE A 305 7.97 21.22 -6.14
N GLY A 306 9.05 20.44 -6.18
CA GLY A 306 10.15 20.62 -7.12
C GLY A 306 10.71 19.28 -7.58
N ILE A 307 11.09 19.21 -8.86
CA ILE A 307 11.74 18.09 -9.50
C ILE A 307 13.06 18.52 -10.13
N LEU A 308 14.12 17.76 -9.89
CA LEU A 308 15.45 17.90 -10.49
C LEU A 308 15.84 16.56 -11.11
N VAL A 309 16.13 16.53 -12.39
CA VAL A 309 16.62 15.35 -13.12
C VAL A 309 18.00 15.68 -13.69
N PRO A 310 19.09 15.33 -12.98
CA PRO A 310 20.44 15.54 -13.48
C PRO A 310 20.68 14.83 -14.81
N GLU A 311 21.45 15.41 -15.71
CA GLU A 311 21.85 14.73 -16.95
C GLU A 311 22.67 13.49 -16.62
N PRO A 312 22.28 12.28 -17.14
CA PRO A 312 23.02 11.05 -16.90
C PRO A 312 24.43 11.10 -17.48
N ASP A 313 25.38 10.46 -16.78
CA ASP A 313 26.75 10.25 -17.32
C ASP A 313 26.75 9.06 -18.29
N SER A 314 25.97 9.18 -19.36
CA SER A 314 25.81 8.18 -20.42
C SER A 314 25.65 8.84 -21.78
N TYR A 315 26.16 8.22 -22.82
CA TYR A 315 25.94 8.66 -24.21
C TYR A 315 24.45 8.61 -24.58
N LEU A 316 23.67 7.74 -23.94
CA LEU A 316 22.24 7.61 -24.19
C LEU A 316 21.42 8.80 -23.65
N GLY A 317 21.98 9.56 -22.70
CA GLY A 317 21.27 10.68 -22.09
C GLY A 317 20.04 10.24 -21.27
N PRO A 318 19.09 11.14 -21.01
CA PRO A 318 17.89 10.89 -20.21
C PRO A 318 16.83 10.16 -21.07
N TYR A 319 17.12 8.96 -21.51
CA TYR A 319 16.33 8.28 -22.53
C TYR A 319 15.26 7.36 -21.98
N PHE A 320 15.47 6.79 -20.78
CA PHE A 320 14.72 5.61 -20.34
C PHE A 320 13.52 5.95 -19.46
N THR A 321 13.73 6.70 -18.38
CA THR A 321 12.69 6.95 -17.36
C THR A 321 12.05 8.34 -17.48
N TYR A 322 12.87 9.35 -17.74
CA TYR A 322 12.41 10.74 -17.69
C TYR A 322 12.20 11.36 -19.09
N GLY A 323 13.03 11.05 -20.04
CA GLY A 323 13.00 11.67 -21.37
C GLY A 323 13.45 13.15 -21.39
N PHE A 324 14.01 13.65 -20.27
CA PHE A 324 14.54 15.02 -20.13
C PHE A 324 15.59 15.10 -19.02
N ALA A 325 16.40 16.16 -19.01
CA ALA A 325 17.26 16.51 -17.88
C ALA A 325 17.21 18.00 -17.57
N THR A 326 17.32 18.34 -16.28
CA THR A 326 17.21 19.74 -15.79
C THR A 326 18.52 20.19 -15.15
N ALA A 327 18.85 21.47 -15.29
CA ALA A 327 20.03 22.07 -14.67
C ALA A 327 19.77 22.56 -13.24
N GLU A 328 18.52 22.70 -12.86
CA GLU A 328 18.06 23.15 -11.55
C GLU A 328 16.70 22.52 -11.23
N TYR A 329 16.20 22.67 -10.00
CA TYR A 329 14.85 22.27 -9.67
C TYR A 329 13.83 23.07 -10.49
N ILE A 330 12.90 22.37 -11.12
CA ILE A 330 11.70 22.94 -11.72
C ILE A 330 10.60 22.88 -10.65
N GLU A 331 10.09 24.03 -10.24
CA GLU A 331 9.23 24.19 -9.07
C GLU A 331 7.86 24.75 -9.44
N ASP A 332 6.83 24.34 -8.71
CA ASP A 332 5.50 24.95 -8.75
C ASP A 332 4.82 24.83 -7.39
N SER A 333 3.81 25.68 -7.17
CA SER A 333 2.99 25.70 -5.94
C SER A 333 1.53 25.73 -6.30
N LYS A 334 0.73 24.83 -5.73
CA LYS A 334 -0.72 24.76 -5.98
C LYS A 334 -1.51 24.50 -4.71
N SER A 335 -2.75 24.93 -4.76
CA SER A 335 -3.72 24.73 -3.68
C SER A 335 -4.95 24.00 -4.19
N TRP A 336 -5.45 23.06 -3.39
CA TRP A 336 -6.70 22.36 -3.60
C TRP A 336 -7.59 22.49 -2.37
N SER A 337 -8.89 22.51 -2.56
CA SER A 337 -9.83 22.52 -1.45
C SER A 337 -11.13 21.85 -1.85
N ASP A 338 -11.78 21.23 -0.86
CA ASP A 338 -13.09 20.63 -1.05
C ASP A 338 -13.94 20.72 0.21
N THR A 339 -15.26 20.52 0.00
CA THR A 339 -16.24 20.44 1.08
C THR A 339 -16.99 19.12 0.97
N THR A 340 -16.72 18.22 1.88
CA THR A 340 -17.37 16.90 1.92
C THR A 340 -18.51 16.88 2.92
N THR A 341 -19.54 16.12 2.57
CA THR A 341 -20.75 15.98 3.38
C THR A 341 -21.00 14.53 3.78
N ARG A 342 -21.65 14.35 4.92
CA ARG A 342 -22.14 13.06 5.39
C ARG A 342 -23.56 13.19 5.91
N PHE A 343 -24.42 12.24 5.54
CA PHE A 343 -25.74 12.07 6.11
C PHE A 343 -25.91 10.63 6.57
N ALA A 344 -26.45 10.42 7.77
CA ALA A 344 -26.74 9.09 8.26
C ALA A 344 -28.10 9.08 8.97
N LEU A 345 -28.76 7.92 8.88
CA LEU A 345 -29.97 7.62 9.61
C LEU A 345 -29.77 6.25 10.28
N THR A 346 -29.90 6.23 11.60
CA THR A 346 -29.75 5.02 12.42
C THR A 346 -31.06 4.75 13.15
N TRP A 347 -31.62 3.56 12.95
CA TRP A 347 -32.84 3.12 13.60
C TRP A 347 -32.58 1.85 14.40
N ALA A 348 -32.87 1.91 15.69
CA ALA A 348 -32.81 0.78 16.63
C ALA A 348 -34.26 0.28 16.91
N PRO A 349 -34.81 -0.64 16.10
CA PRO A 349 -36.17 -1.17 16.29
C PRO A 349 -36.35 -1.97 17.59
N SER A 350 -35.25 -2.45 18.16
CA SER A 350 -35.18 -3.13 19.44
C SER A 350 -33.78 -2.96 20.03
N ASP A 351 -33.58 -3.37 21.29
CA ASP A 351 -32.28 -3.34 21.95
C ASP A 351 -31.22 -4.24 21.25
N ASP A 352 -31.67 -5.21 20.48
CA ASP A 352 -30.83 -6.20 19.81
C ASP A 352 -30.62 -5.91 18.31
N ALA A 353 -31.19 -4.85 17.75
CA ALA A 353 -31.15 -4.63 16.30
C ALA A 353 -30.94 -3.16 15.95
N ILE A 354 -30.08 -2.93 14.94
CA ILE A 354 -29.81 -1.63 14.33
C ILE A 354 -29.94 -1.74 12.82
N VAL A 355 -30.68 -0.81 12.21
CA VAL A 355 -30.70 -0.56 10.77
C VAL A 355 -30.10 0.80 10.53
N PHE A 356 -29.23 0.93 9.55
CA PHE A 356 -28.66 2.23 9.20
C PHE A 356 -28.64 2.46 7.69
N ALA A 357 -28.64 3.72 7.31
CA ALA A 357 -28.40 4.17 5.95
C ALA A 357 -27.46 5.37 5.99
N ASN A 358 -26.41 5.36 5.16
CA ASN A 358 -25.39 6.40 5.10
C ASN A 358 -25.24 6.92 3.67
N TYR A 359 -25.00 8.21 3.54
CA TYR A 359 -24.39 8.85 2.39
C TYR A 359 -23.13 9.56 2.84
N THR A 360 -22.01 9.35 2.15
CA THR A 360 -20.72 9.96 2.49
C THR A 360 -19.99 10.36 1.22
N GLN A 361 -19.45 11.58 1.23
CA GLN A 361 -18.53 12.03 0.20
C GLN A 361 -17.09 11.89 0.68
N GLY A 362 -16.21 11.40 -0.22
CA GLY A 362 -14.76 11.33 -0.06
C GLY A 362 -14.05 12.29 -1.01
N PHE A 363 -12.86 12.70 -0.63
CA PHE A 363 -12.00 13.61 -1.40
C PHE A 363 -10.55 13.19 -1.20
N LYS A 364 -9.80 13.12 -2.32
CA LYS A 364 -8.36 12.99 -2.35
C LYS A 364 -7.79 14.18 -3.09
N SER A 365 -6.88 14.91 -2.44
CA SER A 365 -6.29 16.13 -2.99
C SER A 365 -5.58 15.88 -4.32
N GLY A 366 -5.53 16.87 -5.18
CA GLY A 366 -4.64 16.91 -6.31
C GLY A 366 -3.17 16.96 -5.88
N GLY A 367 -2.28 16.81 -6.83
CA GLY A 367 -0.85 16.74 -6.57
C GLY A 367 0.00 17.01 -7.80
N PHE A 368 1.28 16.70 -7.65
CA PHE A 368 2.29 16.79 -8.70
C PHE A 368 2.77 15.38 -9.08
N GLY A 369 3.07 15.20 -10.36
CA GLY A 369 3.65 13.96 -10.88
C GLY A 369 5.16 13.90 -10.60
N SER A 370 5.65 12.70 -10.28
CA SER A 370 7.06 12.47 -9.89
C SER A 370 8.01 12.30 -11.06
N PHE A 371 7.50 12.10 -12.29
CA PHE A 371 8.30 11.67 -13.43
C PHE A 371 8.21 12.58 -14.65
N TRP A 372 7.55 13.73 -14.57
CA TRP A 372 7.35 14.57 -15.72
C TRP A 372 7.22 16.06 -15.41
N ILE A 373 7.66 16.87 -16.37
CA ILE A 373 7.43 18.32 -16.44
C ILE A 373 6.71 18.62 -17.75
N GLN A 374 6.05 19.75 -17.83
CA GLN A 374 5.26 20.15 -18.98
C GLN A 374 5.37 21.66 -19.24
N ASP A 375 5.20 22.05 -20.50
CA ASP A 375 5.02 23.44 -20.90
C ASP A 375 3.60 23.96 -20.58
N SER A 376 3.30 25.18 -21.03
CA SER A 376 1.98 25.81 -20.81
C SER A 376 0.84 25.13 -21.59
N GLU A 377 1.14 24.28 -22.57
CA GLU A 377 0.17 23.53 -23.39
C GLU A 377 -0.02 22.10 -22.87
N GLY A 378 0.81 21.68 -21.91
CA GLY A 378 0.78 20.34 -21.30
C GLY A 378 1.74 19.34 -21.96
N ASN A 379 2.61 19.79 -22.87
CA ASN A 379 3.55 18.93 -23.55
C ASN A 379 4.80 18.70 -22.69
N PRO A 380 5.34 17.47 -22.65
CA PRO A 380 6.64 17.21 -22.04
C PRO A 380 7.79 17.71 -22.92
N PRO A 381 8.99 17.93 -22.37
CA PRO A 381 10.17 18.19 -23.19
C PRO A 381 10.58 16.97 -24.02
N ALA A 382 11.08 17.22 -25.22
CA ALA A 382 11.49 16.19 -26.18
C ALA A 382 12.98 15.90 -26.04
N TYR A 383 13.40 15.02 -25.13
CA TYR A 383 14.81 14.68 -24.86
C TYR A 383 15.73 15.88 -24.62
N GLU A 384 15.15 16.97 -24.14
CA GLU A 384 15.90 18.19 -23.83
C GLU A 384 16.75 18.02 -22.58
N THR A 385 17.97 18.58 -22.60
CA THR A 385 18.87 18.58 -21.45
C THR A 385 19.20 20.01 -21.01
N GLY A 386 19.57 20.16 -19.74
CA GLY A 386 19.92 21.45 -19.18
C GLY A 386 18.75 22.41 -18.99
N ILE A 387 17.54 21.89 -18.89
CA ILE A 387 16.31 22.69 -18.71
C ILE A 387 16.36 23.46 -17.39
N THR A 388 15.93 24.71 -17.44
CA THR A 388 15.84 25.62 -16.30
C THR A 388 14.39 26.09 -16.10
N GLN A 389 14.09 26.63 -14.93
CA GLN A 389 12.78 27.25 -14.66
C GLN A 389 12.43 28.36 -15.67
N ALA A 390 13.44 29.01 -16.26
CA ALA A 390 13.25 30.11 -17.23
C ALA A 390 12.76 29.63 -18.61
N ASP A 391 12.88 28.34 -18.91
CA ASP A 391 12.41 27.73 -20.16
C ASP A 391 10.89 27.55 -20.17
N GLY A 392 10.23 27.74 -19.02
CA GLY A 392 8.78 27.81 -18.90
C GLY A 392 8.10 26.48 -18.60
N TYR A 393 8.86 25.41 -18.38
CA TYR A 393 8.34 24.14 -17.90
C TYR A 393 7.94 24.22 -16.42
N LEU A 394 6.93 23.45 -16.04
CA LEU A 394 6.44 23.27 -14.67
C LEU A 394 6.27 21.77 -14.37
N PRO A 395 6.36 21.34 -13.10
CA PRO A 395 5.99 19.98 -12.72
C PRO A 395 4.57 19.67 -13.17
N GLY A 396 4.38 18.49 -13.74
CA GLY A 396 3.06 18.05 -14.15
C GLY A 396 2.11 17.89 -12.95
N THR A 397 0.85 18.23 -13.14
CA THR A 397 -0.14 18.21 -12.05
C THR A 397 -1.36 17.39 -12.41
N PHE A 398 -1.98 16.82 -11.37
CA PHE A 398 -3.26 16.14 -11.48
C PHE A 398 -4.29 16.76 -10.51
N ARG A 399 -5.57 16.60 -10.88
CA ARG A 399 -6.71 17.17 -10.16
C ARG A 399 -7.11 16.28 -8.96
N PRO A 400 -7.92 16.81 -8.04
CA PRO A 400 -8.55 16.00 -7.00
C PRO A 400 -9.42 14.88 -7.58
N GLU A 401 -9.51 13.78 -6.83
CA GLU A 401 -10.42 12.66 -7.00
C GLU A 401 -11.55 12.78 -5.98
N GLN A 402 -12.77 12.43 -6.36
CA GLN A 402 -13.94 12.46 -5.48
C GLN A 402 -14.66 11.12 -5.46
N MET A 403 -15.31 10.80 -4.34
CA MET A 403 -16.11 9.60 -4.16
C MET A 403 -17.43 9.94 -3.49
N ASP A 404 -18.53 9.42 -4.04
CA ASP A 404 -19.84 9.36 -3.41
C ASP A 404 -20.16 7.91 -3.02
N SER A 405 -20.49 7.67 -1.74
CA SER A 405 -20.83 6.34 -1.24
C SER A 405 -22.20 6.34 -0.58
N TYR A 406 -22.98 5.31 -0.87
CA TYR A 406 -24.30 5.04 -0.29
C TYR A 406 -24.28 3.64 0.31
N GLU A 407 -24.67 3.54 1.58
CA GLU A 407 -24.70 2.29 2.31
C GLU A 407 -26.03 2.10 3.01
N VAL A 408 -26.48 0.85 3.08
CA VAL A 408 -27.56 0.42 3.96
C VAL A 408 -27.13 -0.85 4.68
N GLY A 409 -27.34 -0.90 5.99
CA GLY A 409 -26.90 -2.04 6.78
C GLY A 409 -27.87 -2.42 7.88
N PHE A 410 -27.70 -3.64 8.33
CA PHE A 410 -28.45 -4.24 9.41
C PHE A 410 -27.49 -4.99 10.35
N LYS A 411 -27.58 -4.71 11.64
CA LYS A 411 -26.82 -5.39 12.69
C LYS A 411 -27.77 -5.93 13.73
N THR A 412 -27.55 -7.17 14.18
CA THR A 412 -28.41 -7.75 15.23
C THR A 412 -27.66 -8.75 16.08
N SER A 413 -28.04 -8.78 17.36
CA SER A 413 -27.76 -9.90 18.24
C SER A 413 -28.92 -10.89 18.19
N TYR A 414 -28.64 -12.18 18.26
CA TYR A 414 -29.63 -13.26 18.24
C TYR A 414 -29.23 -14.40 19.17
N LEU A 415 -30.09 -15.37 19.39
CA LEU A 415 -29.89 -16.48 20.34
C LEU A 415 -29.57 -16.00 21.76
N ASP A 416 -30.34 -15.03 22.29
CA ASP A 416 -30.12 -14.40 23.59
C ASP A 416 -28.69 -13.84 23.77
N GLY A 417 -28.12 -13.23 22.69
CA GLY A 417 -26.79 -12.65 22.66
C GLY A 417 -25.65 -13.64 22.33
N ALA A 418 -25.94 -14.91 22.11
CA ALA A 418 -24.93 -15.89 21.72
C ALA A 418 -24.47 -15.76 20.25
N GLY A 419 -25.20 -15.01 19.44
CA GLY A 419 -24.85 -14.72 18.06
C GLY A 419 -24.95 -13.25 17.71
N ASN A 420 -24.09 -12.77 16.81
CA ASN A 420 -24.16 -11.45 16.19
C ASN A 420 -24.17 -11.64 14.68
N PHE A 421 -24.94 -10.83 13.96
CA PHE A 421 -25.01 -10.83 12.52
C PHE A 421 -24.95 -9.39 12.01
N ASP A 422 -24.08 -9.14 11.05
CA ASP A 422 -23.93 -7.88 10.35
C ASP A 422 -24.14 -8.12 8.86
N LEU A 423 -24.89 -7.22 8.21
CA LEU A 423 -25.09 -7.20 6.77
C LEU A 423 -25.04 -5.75 6.29
N THR A 424 -24.22 -5.47 5.29
CA THR A 424 -24.12 -4.16 4.65
C THR A 424 -24.17 -4.33 3.15
N ALA A 425 -24.99 -3.52 2.48
CA ALA A 425 -24.96 -3.36 1.03
C ALA A 425 -24.56 -1.92 0.71
N PHE A 426 -23.72 -1.74 -0.30
CA PHE A 426 -23.22 -0.43 -0.66
C PHE A 426 -23.08 -0.26 -2.17
N VAL A 427 -23.13 0.99 -2.59
CA VAL A 427 -22.73 1.44 -3.94
C VAL A 427 -21.86 2.66 -3.78
N TYR A 428 -20.83 2.77 -4.61
CA TYR A 428 -19.99 3.95 -4.66
C TYR A 428 -19.66 4.32 -6.10
N ASP A 429 -19.35 5.59 -6.29
CA ASP A 429 -18.93 6.19 -7.54
C ASP A 429 -17.69 7.04 -7.27
N TYR A 430 -16.58 6.72 -7.96
CA TYR A 430 -15.37 7.54 -8.02
C TYR A 430 -15.37 8.33 -9.31
N THR A 431 -15.13 9.63 -9.20
CA THR A 431 -14.95 10.53 -10.33
C THR A 431 -13.55 11.11 -10.35
N ASP A 432 -12.99 11.31 -11.54
CA ASP A 432 -11.62 11.82 -11.71
C ASP A 432 -10.56 10.96 -10.97
N ALA A 433 -10.69 9.61 -11.01
CA ALA A 433 -9.77 8.70 -10.34
C ALA A 433 -8.31 8.97 -10.75
N GLN A 434 -7.43 9.04 -9.75
CA GLN A 434 -6.00 9.29 -9.96
C GLN A 434 -5.30 7.95 -10.26
N VAL A 435 -4.89 7.75 -11.50
CA VAL A 435 -4.23 6.53 -11.98
C VAL A 435 -2.87 6.88 -12.57
N ILE A 436 -1.85 6.06 -12.25
CA ILE A 436 -0.55 6.12 -12.94
C ILE A 436 -0.70 5.38 -14.27
N SER A 437 -0.36 6.01 -15.36
CA SER A 437 -0.35 5.43 -16.69
C SER A 437 0.83 5.92 -17.50
N TYR A 438 1.26 5.12 -18.46
CA TYR A 438 2.19 5.55 -19.49
C TYR A 438 1.39 6.15 -20.64
N VAL A 439 1.78 7.33 -21.10
CA VAL A 439 1.11 8.07 -22.17
C VAL A 439 2.06 8.15 -23.35
N ASP A 440 1.55 7.82 -24.54
CA ASP A 440 2.26 8.04 -25.79
C ASP A 440 2.55 9.52 -25.99
N VAL A 441 3.76 9.81 -26.42
CA VAL A 441 4.20 11.16 -26.72
C VAL A 441 4.70 11.19 -28.15
N ASP A 442 4.02 11.98 -28.99
CA ASP A 442 4.44 12.33 -30.36
C ASP A 442 4.95 13.79 -30.32
N PHE A 443 6.26 13.96 -30.36
CA PHE A 443 6.88 15.29 -30.26
C PHE A 443 6.77 16.11 -31.54
N GLU A 444 6.63 15.46 -32.69
CA GLU A 444 6.64 16.10 -34.00
C GLU A 444 5.25 16.26 -34.60
N ASP A 445 4.19 15.74 -33.92
CA ASP A 445 2.78 15.70 -34.36
C ASP A 445 2.65 15.07 -35.78
N ASP A 446 3.47 14.05 -36.02
CA ASP A 446 3.51 13.34 -37.30
C ASP A 446 2.75 11.98 -37.26
N GLY A 447 2.18 11.63 -36.09
CA GLY A 447 1.44 10.41 -35.83
C GLY A 447 2.34 9.21 -35.51
N ILE A 448 3.64 9.46 -35.27
CA ILE A 448 4.59 8.47 -34.80
C ILE A 448 4.85 8.72 -33.31
N ILE A 449 4.78 7.64 -32.51
CA ILE A 449 5.07 7.75 -31.08
C ILE A 449 6.59 7.80 -30.91
N ASP A 450 7.08 8.88 -30.33
CA ASP A 450 8.50 9.10 -30.07
C ASP A 450 8.95 8.62 -28.70
N ALA A 451 8.05 8.66 -27.71
CA ALA A 451 8.36 8.32 -26.32
C ALA A 451 7.12 7.91 -25.53
N PHE A 452 7.38 7.31 -24.37
CA PHE A 452 6.38 7.03 -23.35
C PHE A 452 6.69 7.89 -22.10
N SER A 453 5.67 8.51 -21.52
CA SER A 453 5.82 9.30 -20.31
C SER A 453 4.93 8.76 -19.18
N GLY A 454 5.53 8.36 -18.06
CA GLY A 454 4.78 7.96 -16.86
C GLY A 454 4.08 9.17 -16.23
N ARG A 455 2.76 9.16 -16.17
CA ARG A 455 1.97 10.29 -15.66
C ARG A 455 0.90 9.82 -14.68
N VAL A 456 0.57 10.66 -13.72
CA VAL A 456 -0.66 10.53 -12.96
C VAL A 456 -1.76 11.28 -13.72
N LEU A 457 -2.74 10.56 -14.17
CA LEU A 457 -3.90 11.08 -14.90
C LEU A 457 -5.15 11.04 -14.02
N ASN A 458 -6.07 11.98 -14.24
CA ASN A 458 -7.43 11.88 -13.73
C ASN A 458 -8.27 11.25 -14.82
N VAL A 459 -8.56 9.98 -14.66
CA VAL A 459 -9.21 9.20 -15.70
C VAL A 459 -10.47 8.55 -15.18
N GLY A 460 -11.49 8.64 -16.01
CA GLY A 460 -12.68 7.85 -15.91
C GLY A 460 -13.50 8.02 -14.65
N GLN A 461 -14.40 7.09 -14.55
CA GLN A 461 -15.30 6.87 -13.44
C GLN A 461 -15.14 5.42 -13.00
N THR A 462 -15.21 5.17 -11.70
CA THR A 462 -15.20 3.81 -11.16
C THR A 462 -16.43 3.61 -10.30
N ASP A 463 -17.34 2.78 -10.80
CA ASP A 463 -18.53 2.36 -10.07
C ASP A 463 -18.25 1.08 -9.29
N GLY A 464 -18.76 0.99 -8.08
CA GLY A 464 -18.70 -0.22 -7.26
C GLY A 464 -20.04 -0.53 -6.60
N VAL A 465 -20.44 -1.80 -6.64
CA VAL A 465 -21.56 -2.32 -5.88
C VAL A 465 -21.15 -3.55 -5.10
N GLY A 466 -21.48 -3.58 -3.81
CA GLY A 466 -21.06 -4.69 -2.96
C GLY A 466 -22.04 -5.03 -1.86
N VAL A 467 -21.83 -6.22 -1.31
CA VAL A 467 -22.53 -6.74 -0.12
C VAL A 467 -21.51 -7.43 0.77
N GLU A 468 -21.55 -7.12 2.05
CA GLU A 468 -20.74 -7.75 3.08
C GLU A 468 -21.64 -8.34 4.16
N ALA A 469 -21.32 -9.55 4.60
CA ALA A 469 -22.01 -10.19 5.69
C ALA A 469 -21.02 -10.87 6.63
N SER A 470 -21.25 -10.76 7.93
CA SER A 470 -20.48 -11.48 8.94
C SER A 470 -21.36 -11.98 10.07
N THR A 471 -20.95 -13.06 10.71
CA THR A 471 -21.59 -13.58 11.90
C THR A 471 -20.59 -14.23 12.83
N THR A 472 -20.80 -14.02 14.12
CA THR A 472 -20.11 -14.74 15.19
C THR A 472 -21.14 -15.47 16.02
N ILE A 473 -20.90 -16.76 16.30
CA ILE A 473 -21.82 -17.61 17.05
C ILE A 473 -21.06 -18.35 18.14
N ALA A 474 -21.39 -18.10 19.39
CA ALA A 474 -21.01 -18.96 20.49
C ALA A 474 -21.90 -20.24 20.45
N MET A 475 -21.40 -21.28 19.78
CA MET A 475 -22.14 -22.55 19.62
C MET A 475 -22.39 -23.25 20.94
N ASN A 476 -21.49 -23.11 21.87
CA ASN A 476 -21.57 -23.52 23.27
C ASN A 476 -20.49 -22.77 24.09
N GLU A 477 -20.37 -23.09 25.39
CA GLU A 477 -19.41 -22.48 26.31
C GLU A 477 -17.92 -22.64 25.91
N TYR A 478 -17.62 -23.54 24.97
CA TYR A 478 -16.23 -23.85 24.53
C TYR A 478 -15.96 -23.54 23.07
N THR A 479 -16.98 -23.24 22.27
CA THR A 479 -16.86 -23.25 20.82
C THR A 479 -17.47 -21.99 20.22
N THR A 480 -16.65 -21.22 19.52
CA THR A 480 -17.09 -20.03 18.76
C THR A 480 -16.82 -20.23 17.28
N LEU A 481 -17.81 -19.94 16.46
CA LEU A 481 -17.72 -19.91 15.00
C LEU A 481 -17.81 -18.47 14.51
N TYR A 482 -16.87 -18.07 13.66
CA TYR A 482 -16.91 -16.83 12.89
C TYR A 482 -17.00 -17.15 11.40
N LEU A 483 -17.87 -16.44 10.68
CA LEU A 483 -17.98 -16.50 9.22
C LEU A 483 -18.10 -15.09 8.67
N SER A 484 -17.43 -14.84 7.53
CA SER A 484 -17.59 -13.61 6.77
C SER A 484 -17.61 -13.89 5.26
N LEU A 485 -18.36 -13.10 4.52
CA LEU A 485 -18.45 -13.12 3.06
C LEU A 485 -18.50 -11.69 2.55
N GLY A 486 -17.74 -11.41 1.51
CA GLY A 486 -17.77 -10.18 0.74
C GLY A 486 -18.04 -10.47 -0.73
N TYR A 487 -18.90 -9.66 -1.32
CA TYR A 487 -19.09 -9.59 -2.77
C TYR A 487 -18.91 -8.15 -3.22
N LEU A 488 -18.06 -7.94 -4.24
CA LEU A 488 -17.79 -6.63 -4.82
C LEU A 488 -17.76 -6.76 -6.35
N ASN A 489 -18.53 -5.95 -7.03
CA ASN A 489 -18.40 -5.77 -8.47
C ASN A 489 -18.05 -4.32 -8.75
N THR A 490 -16.92 -4.10 -9.41
CA THR A 490 -16.46 -2.78 -9.84
C THR A 490 -16.46 -2.70 -11.35
N GLU A 491 -16.63 -1.50 -11.87
CA GLU A 491 -16.57 -1.21 -13.30
C GLU A 491 -15.86 0.14 -13.48
N ALA A 492 -14.80 0.14 -14.28
CA ALA A 492 -14.06 1.35 -14.64
C ALA A 492 -14.42 1.77 -16.07
N THR A 493 -14.81 3.03 -16.25
CA THR A 493 -15.27 3.60 -17.51
C THR A 493 -14.61 4.93 -17.82
N GLY A 494 -14.66 5.41 -19.08
CA GLY A 494 -14.01 6.65 -19.48
C GLY A 494 -12.48 6.53 -19.55
N LEU A 495 -12.00 5.35 -19.89
CA LEU A 495 -10.58 4.99 -19.98
C LEU A 495 -10.06 5.00 -21.42
N GLU A 496 -10.79 5.60 -22.35
CA GLU A 496 -10.50 5.58 -23.79
C GLU A 496 -9.08 6.05 -24.12
N ASP A 497 -8.59 7.07 -23.40
CA ASP A 497 -7.25 7.62 -23.60
C ASP A 497 -6.12 6.72 -23.04
N ILE A 498 -6.43 5.82 -22.11
CA ILE A 498 -5.48 4.88 -21.50
C ILE A 498 -5.53 3.52 -22.18
N CYS A 499 -6.73 3.09 -22.56
CA CYS A 499 -6.95 1.78 -23.16
C CYS A 499 -6.38 1.65 -24.58
N SER A 500 -6.08 2.75 -25.25
CA SER A 500 -5.46 2.71 -26.59
C SER A 500 -4.03 2.23 -26.56
N LEU A 501 -3.36 2.30 -25.40
CA LEU A 501 -1.93 2.00 -25.26
C LEU A 501 -1.62 0.55 -24.90
N ASP A 502 -2.59 -0.19 -24.37
CA ASP A 502 -2.29 -1.41 -23.61
C ASP A 502 -2.94 -2.67 -24.20
N GLY A 503 -2.70 -3.02 -25.41
CA GLY A 503 -3.04 -4.33 -25.91
C GLY A 503 -1.89 -4.92 -26.71
N PRO A 504 -1.50 -6.19 -26.49
CA PRO A 504 -0.56 -6.87 -27.39
C PRO A 504 -1.02 -6.84 -28.85
N ASP A 505 -2.29 -6.52 -29.09
CA ASP A 505 -2.89 -6.40 -30.42
C ASP A 505 -3.14 -4.95 -30.87
N GLY A 506 -2.80 -3.94 -30.04
CA GLY A 506 -3.06 -2.51 -30.35
C GLY A 506 -4.54 -2.13 -30.49
N GLU A 507 -5.43 -2.99 -30.05
CA GLU A 507 -6.89 -2.82 -30.24
C GLU A 507 -7.61 -2.23 -29.02
N GLY A 508 -6.96 -1.58 -28.08
CA GLY A 508 -7.56 -0.71 -27.03
C GLY A 508 -8.87 -1.14 -26.32
N THR A 509 -9.32 -2.36 -26.56
CA THR A 509 -10.66 -2.82 -26.18
C THR A 509 -10.76 -3.54 -24.84
N GLY A 510 -9.65 -3.68 -24.12
CA GLY A 510 -9.60 -4.54 -22.95
C GLY A 510 -9.90 -3.89 -21.61
N CYS A 511 -9.86 -2.57 -21.49
CA CYS A 511 -9.96 -1.92 -20.19
C CYS A 511 -11.27 -1.19 -19.93
N GLU A 512 -11.98 -0.71 -20.93
CA GLU A 512 -13.30 -0.08 -20.76
C GLU A 512 -14.31 -1.10 -20.20
N GLY A 513 -14.94 -0.78 -19.09
CA GLY A 513 -15.86 -1.68 -18.38
C GLY A 513 -15.16 -2.78 -17.56
N SER A 514 -13.83 -2.73 -17.43
CA SER A 514 -13.05 -3.68 -16.63
C SER A 514 -13.21 -3.44 -15.14
N ARG A 515 -12.89 -4.49 -14.37
CA ARG A 515 -12.75 -4.38 -12.91
C ARG A 515 -11.52 -3.55 -12.54
N VAL A 516 -11.61 -2.89 -11.38
CA VAL A 516 -10.46 -2.25 -10.75
C VAL A 516 -9.42 -3.29 -10.34
N PHE A 517 -8.14 -2.94 -10.41
CA PHE A 517 -7.03 -3.79 -9.99
C PHE A 517 -7.18 -4.27 -8.55
N TRP A 518 -6.71 -5.47 -8.27
CA TRP A 518 -6.67 -6.08 -6.95
C TRP A 518 -8.03 -6.19 -6.22
N ALA A 519 -9.14 -6.04 -6.95
CA ALA A 519 -10.50 -6.11 -6.42
C ALA A 519 -11.16 -7.47 -6.74
N PRO A 520 -11.00 -8.51 -5.90
CA PRO A 520 -11.65 -9.79 -6.11
C PRO A 520 -13.17 -9.66 -6.00
N LYS A 521 -13.91 -10.37 -6.87
CA LYS A 521 -15.39 -10.35 -6.80
C LYS A 521 -15.93 -11.01 -5.52
N MET A 522 -15.22 -11.99 -4.98
CA MET A 522 -15.65 -12.68 -3.78
C MET A 522 -14.49 -12.90 -2.81
N THR A 523 -14.74 -12.60 -1.55
CA THR A 523 -13.88 -12.94 -0.43
C THR A 523 -14.69 -13.70 0.63
N GLY A 524 -14.04 -14.54 1.39
CA GLY A 524 -14.69 -15.23 2.49
C GLY A 524 -13.69 -15.68 3.55
N ALA A 525 -14.13 -15.73 4.79
CA ALA A 525 -13.36 -16.33 5.88
C ALA A 525 -14.26 -17.11 6.82
N GLY A 526 -13.72 -18.20 7.34
CA GLY A 526 -14.34 -18.99 8.39
C GLY A 526 -13.31 -19.32 9.46
N LYS A 527 -13.66 -19.13 10.73
CA LYS A 527 -12.81 -19.44 11.86
C LYS A 527 -13.60 -20.20 12.92
N LEU A 528 -13.04 -21.32 13.38
CA LEU A 528 -13.58 -22.11 14.48
C LEU A 528 -12.58 -22.11 15.64
N ASP A 529 -12.97 -21.49 16.73
CA ASP A 529 -12.22 -21.48 17.98
C ASP A 529 -12.87 -22.46 18.98
N VAL A 530 -12.03 -23.31 19.58
CA VAL A 530 -12.45 -24.28 20.60
C VAL A 530 -11.53 -24.15 21.80
N ALA A 531 -12.09 -23.85 22.97
CA ALA A 531 -11.36 -23.71 24.23
C ALA A 531 -11.89 -24.71 25.25
N VAL A 532 -11.18 -25.84 25.45
CA VAL A 532 -11.59 -26.91 26.36
C VAL A 532 -10.89 -26.73 27.71
N PRO A 533 -11.61 -26.44 28.80
CA PRO A 533 -11.03 -26.35 30.14
C PRO A 533 -10.41 -27.69 30.57
N THR A 534 -9.29 -27.60 31.26
CA THR A 534 -8.58 -28.71 31.91
C THR A 534 -8.47 -28.41 33.42
N GLY A 535 -7.79 -29.27 34.16
CA GLY A 535 -7.68 -29.06 35.62
C GLY A 535 -6.90 -27.80 36.05
N ASN A 536 -6.01 -27.27 35.22
CA ASN A 536 -5.13 -26.15 35.53
C ASN A 536 -4.93 -25.20 34.33
N GLY A 537 -5.92 -25.08 33.45
CA GLY A 537 -5.88 -24.21 32.28
C GLY A 537 -6.83 -24.69 31.19
N SER A 538 -6.58 -24.34 29.93
CA SER A 538 -7.38 -24.72 28.78
C SER A 538 -6.54 -25.19 27.59
N ILE A 539 -7.09 -26.10 26.80
CA ILE A 539 -6.57 -26.42 25.46
C ILE A 539 -7.36 -25.58 24.46
N ASN A 540 -6.65 -24.73 23.74
CA ASN A 540 -7.19 -23.82 22.77
C ASN A 540 -6.82 -24.28 21.36
N THR A 541 -7.82 -24.42 20.49
CA THR A 541 -7.63 -24.79 19.08
C THR A 541 -8.33 -23.77 18.21
N SER A 542 -7.63 -23.26 17.22
CA SER A 542 -8.19 -22.35 16.21
C SER A 542 -7.91 -22.91 14.82
N PHE A 543 -8.96 -23.10 14.04
CA PHE A 543 -8.89 -23.45 12.63
C PHE A 543 -9.53 -22.35 11.81
N GLU A 544 -8.78 -21.82 10.85
CA GLU A 544 -9.18 -20.69 10.01
C GLU A 544 -9.02 -21.06 8.54
N VAL A 545 -9.96 -20.63 7.71
CA VAL A 545 -9.88 -20.73 6.25
C VAL A 545 -10.25 -19.36 5.68
N SER A 546 -9.41 -18.83 4.81
CA SER A 546 -9.71 -17.66 3.98
C SER A 546 -9.80 -18.07 2.52
N TYR A 547 -10.67 -17.41 1.79
CA TYR A 547 -10.88 -17.59 0.35
C TYR A 547 -10.90 -16.26 -0.36
N GLU A 548 -10.28 -16.23 -1.53
CA GLU A 548 -10.29 -15.10 -2.43
C GLU A 548 -10.53 -15.59 -3.86
N SER A 549 -11.45 -14.93 -4.58
CA SER A 549 -11.68 -15.23 -5.99
C SER A 549 -10.58 -14.60 -6.86
N GLU A 550 -10.53 -14.97 -8.11
CA GLU A 550 -9.62 -14.39 -9.11
C GLU A 550 -9.55 -12.87 -9.01
N ARG A 551 -8.34 -12.34 -8.99
CA ARG A 551 -8.00 -10.91 -9.01
C ARG A 551 -6.83 -10.66 -9.94
N GLY A 552 -6.63 -9.42 -10.37
CA GLY A 552 -5.52 -9.07 -11.24
C GLY A 552 -4.83 -7.78 -10.84
N GLY A 553 -3.55 -7.68 -11.20
CA GLY A 553 -2.76 -6.45 -11.15
C GLY A 553 -2.83 -5.64 -12.45
N SER A 554 -3.60 -6.10 -13.43
CA SER A 554 -3.87 -5.42 -14.69
C SER A 554 -5.37 -5.41 -15.00
N TRP A 555 -5.77 -4.75 -16.08
CA TRP A 555 -7.16 -4.72 -16.54
C TRP A 555 -7.66 -6.14 -16.91
N GLU A 556 -8.95 -6.41 -16.71
CA GLU A 556 -9.53 -7.76 -16.88
C GLU A 556 -9.35 -8.34 -18.30
N GLY A 557 -9.15 -7.49 -19.30
CA GLY A 557 -8.82 -7.89 -20.68
C GLY A 557 -7.44 -8.55 -20.80
N TYR A 558 -6.53 -8.26 -19.89
CA TYR A 558 -5.16 -8.82 -19.83
C TYR A 558 -5.12 -9.99 -18.86
N ARG A 559 -5.45 -11.16 -19.35
CA ARG A 559 -5.56 -12.35 -18.49
C ARG A 559 -4.23 -12.85 -17.94
N GLU A 560 -3.13 -12.49 -18.55
CA GLU A 560 -1.78 -12.83 -18.08
C GLU A 560 -1.49 -12.23 -16.70
N GLY A 561 -2.07 -11.06 -16.38
CA GLY A 561 -1.96 -10.42 -15.07
C GLY A 561 -2.91 -10.95 -14.00
N MET A 562 -3.65 -12.01 -14.27
CA MET A 562 -4.67 -12.53 -13.35
C MET A 562 -4.09 -13.62 -12.44
N ILE A 563 -4.27 -13.43 -11.15
CA ILE A 563 -4.00 -14.43 -10.12
C ILE A 563 -5.29 -15.22 -9.89
N GLY A 564 -5.21 -16.55 -10.02
CA GLY A 564 -6.36 -17.45 -9.85
C GLY A 564 -6.92 -17.44 -8.44
N SER A 565 -8.14 -17.92 -8.28
CA SER A 565 -8.77 -18.05 -6.95
C SER A 565 -8.03 -19.08 -6.09
N TYR A 566 -7.95 -18.80 -4.79
CA TYR A 566 -7.28 -19.68 -3.83
C TYR A 566 -7.95 -19.69 -2.47
N ALA A 567 -7.60 -20.68 -1.63
CA ALA A 567 -8.01 -20.75 -0.24
C ALA A 567 -6.83 -21.16 0.65
N ILE A 568 -6.60 -20.41 1.71
CA ILE A 568 -5.55 -20.68 2.69
C ILE A 568 -6.19 -21.16 3.99
N ALA A 569 -5.65 -22.23 4.56
CA ALA A 569 -6.07 -22.74 5.86
C ALA A 569 -4.94 -22.62 6.88
N ASN A 570 -5.28 -22.19 8.09
CA ASN A 570 -4.37 -22.07 9.23
C ASN A 570 -4.87 -22.89 10.41
N LEU A 571 -3.96 -23.51 11.15
CA LEU A 571 -4.27 -24.27 12.36
C LEU A 571 -3.37 -23.84 13.51
N ARG A 572 -3.98 -23.56 14.65
CA ARG A 572 -3.29 -23.28 15.90
C ARG A 572 -3.81 -24.20 16.99
N VAL A 573 -2.92 -24.83 17.76
CA VAL A 573 -3.26 -25.68 18.90
C VAL A 573 -2.34 -25.35 20.04
N GLY A 574 -2.90 -24.96 21.17
CA GLY A 574 -2.11 -24.53 22.32
C GLY A 574 -2.72 -24.95 23.66
N TYR A 575 -1.91 -24.77 24.68
CA TYR A 575 -2.33 -24.86 26.07
C TYR A 575 -2.06 -23.52 26.75
N GLU A 576 -3.07 -23.01 27.43
CA GLU A 576 -3.01 -21.82 28.26
C GLU A 576 -3.22 -22.23 29.73
N SER A 577 -2.29 -21.85 30.58
CA SER A 577 -2.27 -22.20 32.00
C SER A 577 -2.97 -21.13 32.84
N ASP A 578 -3.68 -21.56 33.90
CA ASP A 578 -4.19 -20.66 34.95
C ASP A 578 -3.08 -19.85 35.67
N ASN A 579 -1.81 -20.16 35.41
CA ASN A 579 -0.64 -19.45 35.95
C ASN A 579 -0.04 -18.47 34.93
N ASN A 580 -0.86 -17.93 34.02
CA ASN A 580 -0.50 -16.87 33.08
C ASN A 580 0.66 -17.19 32.12
N TRP A 581 0.83 -18.44 31.72
CA TRP A 581 1.73 -18.83 30.64
C TRP A 581 1.00 -19.67 29.60
N TYR A 582 1.48 -19.60 28.37
CA TYR A 582 0.93 -20.42 27.30
C TYR A 582 2.03 -21.01 26.39
N VAL A 583 1.67 -22.07 25.70
CA VAL A 583 2.41 -22.62 24.58
C VAL A 583 1.45 -23.00 23.47
N GLN A 584 1.74 -22.61 22.24
CA GLN A 584 0.92 -22.83 21.07
C GLN A 584 1.79 -23.27 19.89
N ALA A 585 1.46 -24.40 19.27
CA ALA A 585 1.98 -24.78 17.97
C ALA A 585 1.05 -24.25 16.87
N TYR A 586 1.63 -23.79 15.76
CA TYR A 586 0.84 -23.31 14.63
C TYR A 586 1.37 -23.84 13.29
N ALA A 587 0.49 -23.91 12.33
CA ALA A 587 0.79 -24.12 10.92
C ALA A 587 -0.02 -23.12 10.10
N GLU A 588 0.65 -22.16 9.49
CA GLU A 588 0.09 -21.26 8.51
C GLU A 588 0.22 -21.88 7.12
N ASN A 589 -0.73 -21.61 6.24
CA ASN A 589 -0.85 -22.29 4.97
C ASN A 589 -0.74 -23.82 5.13
N LEU A 590 -1.61 -24.41 5.97
CA LEU A 590 -1.56 -25.80 6.43
C LEU A 590 -1.41 -26.80 5.29
N PHE A 591 -2.06 -26.56 4.16
CA PHE A 591 -2.06 -27.45 3.00
C PHE A 591 -0.93 -27.14 2.00
N ASN A 592 -0.11 -26.13 2.26
CA ASN A 592 0.94 -25.64 1.37
C ASN A 592 0.41 -25.29 -0.02
N GLU A 593 -0.69 -24.54 -0.02
CA GLU A 593 -1.26 -24.00 -1.26
C GLU A 593 -0.28 -22.99 -1.84
N PHE A 594 0.01 -23.11 -3.15
CA PHE A 594 0.82 -22.16 -3.87
C PHE A 594 -0.07 -21.21 -4.65
N THR A 595 0.21 -19.90 -4.55
CA THR A 595 -0.34 -18.86 -5.41
C THR A 595 0.66 -17.71 -5.50
N TRP A 596 0.38 -16.76 -6.34
CA TRP A 596 1.12 -15.52 -6.42
C TRP A 596 0.54 -14.49 -5.44
N ASP A 597 1.41 -13.76 -4.76
CA ASP A 597 1.00 -12.69 -3.84
C ASP A 597 0.94 -11.33 -4.55
N GLY A 598 1.88 -11.06 -5.44
CA GLY A 598 1.97 -9.84 -6.21
C GLY A 598 2.08 -10.09 -7.71
N TYR A 599 1.77 -9.07 -8.49
CA TYR A 599 1.94 -9.01 -9.92
C TYR A 599 2.32 -7.59 -10.32
N ASN A 600 3.29 -7.45 -11.19
CA ASN A 600 3.62 -6.19 -11.81
C ASN A 600 3.54 -6.34 -13.33
N ALA A 601 2.68 -5.53 -13.96
CA ALA A 601 2.56 -5.43 -15.40
C ALA A 601 3.44 -4.28 -15.86
N ASN A 602 4.64 -4.58 -16.27
CA ASN A 602 5.55 -3.55 -16.73
C ASN A 602 5.27 -3.17 -18.19
N GLY A 603 4.05 -2.66 -18.44
CA GLY A 603 3.67 -2.01 -19.68
C GLY A 603 3.91 -2.77 -20.99
N GLY A 604 4.07 -4.10 -20.97
CA GLY A 604 4.34 -4.92 -22.16
C GLY A 604 5.70 -4.68 -22.81
N ILE A 605 6.53 -3.80 -22.25
CA ILE A 605 7.81 -3.41 -22.85
C ILE A 605 8.96 -4.27 -22.34
N LEU A 606 8.94 -4.75 -21.10
CA LEU A 606 9.97 -5.63 -20.55
C LEU A 606 9.61 -7.12 -20.69
N PRO A 607 10.59 -8.04 -20.48
CA PRO A 607 10.54 -9.39 -21.04
C PRO A 607 9.28 -10.15 -20.74
N SER A 608 8.67 -9.96 -19.59
CA SER A 608 7.40 -10.60 -19.29
C SER A 608 6.70 -9.97 -18.11
N HIS A 609 5.49 -10.44 -17.86
CA HIS A 609 4.82 -10.24 -16.59
C HIS A 609 5.62 -10.92 -15.48
N PHE A 610 5.76 -10.27 -14.34
CA PHE A 610 6.48 -10.82 -13.20
C PHE A 610 5.62 -10.86 -11.93
N PHE A 611 5.79 -11.96 -11.18
CA PHE A 611 4.96 -12.30 -10.03
C PHE A 611 5.81 -12.51 -8.78
N GLY A 612 5.30 -12.10 -7.62
CA GLY A 612 5.85 -12.42 -6.31
C GLY A 612 5.31 -13.76 -5.80
N PRO A 613 6.16 -14.72 -5.42
CA PRO A 613 5.70 -15.98 -4.86
C PRO A 613 5.08 -15.76 -3.47
N MET A 614 3.95 -16.43 -3.21
CA MET A 614 3.32 -16.42 -1.90
C MET A 614 4.14 -17.21 -0.89
N ARG A 615 4.08 -16.79 0.39
CA ARG A 615 4.71 -17.48 1.51
C ARG A 615 4.22 -18.93 1.64
N PRO A 616 5.10 -19.93 1.62
CA PRO A 616 4.74 -21.34 1.75
C PRO A 616 4.32 -21.67 3.17
N ARG A 617 3.85 -22.91 3.39
CA ARG A 617 3.51 -23.40 4.74
C ARG A 617 4.62 -23.08 5.74
N THR A 618 4.22 -22.42 6.84
CA THR A 618 5.10 -22.09 7.95
C THR A 618 4.64 -22.78 9.22
N ILE A 619 5.53 -23.51 9.87
CA ILE A 619 5.24 -24.19 11.14
C ILE A 619 6.11 -23.56 12.22
N GLY A 620 5.50 -23.26 13.37
CA GLY A 620 6.20 -22.65 14.48
C GLY A 620 5.54 -22.97 15.84
N ILE A 621 6.19 -22.44 16.88
CA ILE A 621 5.73 -22.51 18.26
C ILE A 621 5.81 -21.12 18.86
N ARG A 622 4.70 -20.68 19.44
CA ARG A 622 4.61 -19.45 20.23
C ARG A 622 4.46 -19.79 21.70
N THR A 623 5.14 -19.07 22.56
CA THR A 623 5.04 -19.22 24.01
C THR A 623 5.20 -17.87 24.70
N GLY A 624 4.47 -17.68 25.78
CA GLY A 624 4.57 -16.44 26.55
C GLY A 624 4.20 -16.65 28.01
N ILE A 625 4.55 -15.64 28.78
CA ILE A 625 4.21 -15.53 30.19
C ILE A 625 3.89 -14.09 30.54
N SER A 626 2.87 -13.89 31.36
CA SER A 626 2.53 -12.58 31.92
C SER A 626 2.57 -12.62 33.45
N TRP A 627 2.79 -11.45 34.02
CA TRP A 627 2.83 -11.20 35.48
C TRP A 627 1.94 -10.02 35.80
N ASP A 628 1.10 -10.17 36.84
CA ASP A 628 0.28 -9.09 37.43
C ASP A 628 1.04 -8.38 38.54
#